data_1ad6a54e27b02f4077ee6ca69bf4f6eb
#
_entry.id   1ad6a54e27b02f4077ee6ca69bf4f6eb
#
_cell.length_a   1.000
_cell.length_b   1.000
_cell.length_c   1.000
_cell.angle_alpha   90.00
_cell.angle_beta   90.00
_cell.angle_gamma   90.00
#
_symmetry.space_group_name_H-M   'P 1'
#
loop_
_entity.id
_entity.type
_entity.pdbx_description
1 polymer ?
#
loop_
_entity_poly.entity_id
_entity_poly.type
_entity_poly.pdbx_seq_one_letter_code
_entity_poly.pdbx_strand_id
1 'polypeptide(L)'
;MKKCVVGIFFALVLCLAMLPMAAFAEDTVGAAQSSRTVITTVDELMQFAADVNAGAYDGKTDAVVSLESDLDLSGKTWTSIGCAADNDANVPHFFSGKFYGNGHTISNLDFSDAYGMIEYESYGFFGYIENAEISGLTVQGSVNATGSRKYSDFGSIVGASNKSTIRDCVSDISFTNSDNYLDGSIGLCGFAMDSTFE
;
A
#
# COMPACT_ATOMS: atom_id res chain seq x y z
N MET A 1 -28.57 -22.23 -77.22
CA MET A 1 -27.38 -23.06 -77.49
C MET A 1 -26.53 -23.01 -76.20
N LYS A 2 -26.69 -23.91 -75.39
CA LYS A 2 -25.89 -24.99 -74.90
C LYS A 2 -24.38 -24.70 -74.93
N LYS A 3 -23.76 -24.67 -73.75
CA LYS A 3 -22.52 -25.39 -73.43
C LYS A 3 -22.31 -25.49 -71.90
N CYS A 4 -22.37 -26.74 -71.44
CA CYS A 4 -21.87 -27.20 -70.13
C CYS A 4 -20.36 -27.00 -70.03
N VAL A 5 -19.88 -26.58 -68.88
CA VAL A 5 -18.49 -26.78 -68.47
C VAL A 5 -18.50 -27.48 -67.11
N VAL A 6 -17.97 -28.70 -67.15
CA VAL A 6 -17.74 -29.61 -65.99
C VAL A 6 -16.55 -29.07 -65.20
N GLY A 7 -16.78 -28.70 -63.97
CA GLY A 7 -15.71 -28.36 -63.01
C GLY A 7 -15.38 -29.53 -62.12
N ILE A 8 -14.15 -29.97 -62.19
CA ILE A 8 -13.55 -31.07 -61.46
C ILE A 8 -13.41 -30.69 -59.98
N PHE A 9 -14.11 -31.43 -59.10
CA PHE A 9 -13.91 -31.34 -57.65
C PHE A 9 -12.64 -32.12 -57.25
N PHE A 10 -11.63 -31.38 -56.80
CA PHE A 10 -10.48 -31.95 -56.13
C PHE A 10 -10.86 -32.17 -54.67
N ALA A 11 -11.07 -33.40 -54.26
CA ALA A 11 -11.27 -33.79 -52.87
C ALA A 11 -9.90 -33.87 -52.17
N LEU A 12 -9.60 -32.87 -51.37
CA LEU A 12 -8.44 -32.87 -50.46
C LEU A 12 -8.85 -33.65 -49.23
N VAL A 13 -8.40 -34.90 -49.11
CA VAL A 13 -8.54 -35.72 -47.90
C VAL A 13 -7.54 -35.20 -46.88
N LEU A 14 -8.02 -34.41 -45.90
CA LEU A 14 -7.23 -33.99 -44.74
C LEU A 14 -7.24 -35.11 -43.70
N CYS A 15 -6.17 -35.89 -43.63
CA CYS A 15 -5.91 -36.83 -42.55
C CYS A 15 -5.71 -36.05 -41.25
N LEU A 16 -6.76 -35.95 -40.45
CA LEU A 16 -6.68 -35.44 -39.09
C LEU A 16 -6.10 -36.51 -38.20
N ALA A 17 -4.79 -36.46 -37.91
CA ALA A 17 -4.16 -37.30 -36.91
C ALA A 17 -4.76 -36.98 -35.53
N MET A 18 -5.54 -37.88 -34.98
CA MET A 18 -5.99 -37.84 -33.59
C MET A 18 -4.79 -38.10 -32.70
N LEU A 19 -4.19 -37.03 -32.14
CA LEU A 19 -3.32 -37.14 -30.99
C LEU A 19 -4.21 -37.36 -29.75
N PRO A 20 -3.89 -38.31 -28.86
CA PRO A 20 -4.61 -38.43 -27.61
C PRO A 20 -4.31 -37.16 -26.77
N MET A 21 -5.34 -36.36 -26.54
CA MET A 21 -5.29 -35.34 -25.48
C MET A 21 -5.12 -36.09 -24.15
N ALA A 22 -3.89 -36.13 -23.65
CA ALA A 22 -3.68 -36.39 -22.26
C ALA A 22 -4.35 -35.22 -21.49
N ALA A 23 -5.46 -35.55 -20.84
CA ALA A 23 -6.08 -34.65 -19.88
C ALA A 23 -5.07 -34.44 -18.76
N PHE A 24 -4.35 -33.32 -18.80
CA PHE A 24 -3.74 -32.79 -17.61
C PHE A 24 -4.89 -32.34 -16.72
N ALA A 25 -5.21 -33.17 -15.74
CA ALA A 25 -5.97 -32.72 -14.60
C ALA A 25 -5.14 -31.60 -13.96
N GLU A 26 -5.48 -30.36 -14.22
CA GLU A 26 -5.06 -29.27 -13.37
C GLU A 26 -5.67 -29.52 -12.00
N ASP A 27 -4.82 -30.04 -11.14
CA ASP A 27 -5.09 -30.10 -9.70
C ASP A 27 -5.04 -28.63 -9.22
N THR A 28 -6.17 -27.92 -9.42
CA THR A 28 -6.39 -26.61 -8.82
C THR A 28 -6.64 -26.80 -7.34
N VAL A 29 -5.59 -27.20 -6.62
CA VAL A 29 -5.50 -26.85 -5.22
C VAL A 29 -5.31 -25.34 -5.22
N GLY A 30 -6.38 -24.63 -5.02
CA GLY A 30 -6.36 -23.17 -4.81
C GLY A 30 -5.64 -22.87 -3.51
N ALA A 31 -4.31 -22.91 -3.55
CA ALA A 31 -3.51 -22.12 -2.64
C ALA A 31 -3.80 -20.66 -3.04
N ALA A 32 -4.52 -19.95 -2.19
CA ALA A 32 -4.64 -18.51 -2.29
C ALA A 32 -3.20 -17.97 -2.38
N GLN A 33 -2.80 -17.59 -3.57
CA GLN A 33 -1.49 -17.01 -3.82
C GLN A 33 -1.55 -15.64 -3.17
N SER A 34 -0.97 -15.49 -1.99
CA SER A 34 -0.85 -14.20 -1.33
C SER A 34 -0.19 -13.26 -2.33
N SER A 35 -0.91 -12.24 -2.77
CA SER A 35 -0.40 -11.31 -3.76
C SER A 35 0.73 -10.51 -3.11
N ARG A 36 1.97 -10.84 -3.49
CA ARG A 36 3.13 -10.05 -3.07
C ARG A 36 3.23 -8.82 -3.97
N THR A 37 3.15 -7.66 -3.37
CA THR A 37 3.45 -6.38 -4.00
C THR A 37 4.92 -6.04 -3.78
N VAL A 38 5.66 -5.73 -4.83
CA VAL A 38 7.06 -5.32 -4.77
C VAL A 38 7.14 -3.85 -5.13
N ILE A 39 7.84 -3.07 -4.31
CA ILE A 39 8.02 -1.63 -4.50
C ILE A 39 9.51 -1.37 -4.71
N THR A 40 9.85 -0.84 -5.89
CA THR A 40 11.21 -0.49 -6.29
C THR A 40 11.33 0.96 -6.75
N THR A 41 10.19 1.63 -6.97
CA THR A 41 10.11 3.00 -7.47
C THR A 41 9.15 3.84 -6.65
N VAL A 42 9.33 5.16 -6.72
CA VAL A 42 8.42 6.12 -6.07
C VAL A 42 6.99 5.99 -6.62
N ASP A 43 6.84 5.79 -7.91
CA ASP A 43 5.52 5.67 -8.53
C ASP A 43 4.77 4.41 -8.05
N GLU A 44 5.47 3.29 -7.85
CA GLU A 44 4.89 2.07 -7.24
C GLU A 44 4.49 2.29 -5.78
N LEU A 45 5.30 3.05 -5.01
CA LEU A 45 4.95 3.41 -3.65
C LEU A 45 3.70 4.31 -3.59
N MET A 46 3.63 5.32 -4.47
CA MET A 46 2.46 6.20 -4.57
C MET A 46 1.21 5.45 -5.01
N GLN A 47 1.34 4.47 -5.91
CA GLN A 47 0.22 3.61 -6.32
C GLN A 47 -0.25 2.72 -5.16
N PHE A 48 0.70 2.12 -4.42
CA PHE A 48 0.37 1.34 -3.22
C PHE A 48 -0.39 2.19 -2.19
N ALA A 49 0.07 3.42 -1.93
CA ALA A 49 -0.62 4.34 -1.03
C ALA A 49 -2.05 4.65 -1.50
N ALA A 50 -2.23 4.91 -2.79
CA ALA A 50 -3.54 5.15 -3.39
C ALA A 50 -4.47 3.92 -3.28
N ASP A 51 -3.95 2.72 -3.50
CA ASP A 51 -4.71 1.47 -3.40
C ASP A 51 -5.17 1.20 -1.96
N VAL A 52 -4.29 1.44 -0.96
CA VAL A 52 -4.69 1.34 0.47
C VAL A 52 -5.76 2.37 0.79
N ASN A 53 -5.58 3.62 0.37
CA ASN A 53 -6.52 4.70 0.61
C ASN A 53 -7.87 4.52 -0.12
N ALA A 54 -7.91 3.64 -1.12
CA ALA A 54 -9.14 3.19 -1.77
C ALA A 54 -9.74 1.91 -1.15
N GLY A 55 -9.21 1.42 -0.04
CA GLY A 55 -9.71 0.24 0.68
C GLY A 55 -9.26 -1.10 0.11
N ALA A 56 -8.32 -1.11 -0.84
CA ALA A 56 -7.89 -2.36 -1.47
C ALA A 56 -7.19 -3.33 -0.50
N TYR A 57 -6.74 -2.85 0.66
CA TYR A 57 -6.00 -3.62 1.67
C TYR A 57 -6.76 -3.80 2.98
N ASP A 58 -7.98 -3.31 3.09
CA ASP A 58 -8.79 -3.46 4.30
C ASP A 58 -9.00 -4.93 4.66
N GLY A 59 -8.57 -5.33 5.86
CA GLY A 59 -8.69 -6.69 6.35
C GLY A 59 -7.89 -7.77 5.63
N LYS A 60 -7.01 -7.41 4.68
CA LYS A 60 -6.15 -8.35 3.95
C LYS A 60 -4.88 -8.69 4.71
N THR A 61 -5.01 -9.44 5.78
CA THR A 61 -3.89 -9.82 6.67
C THR A 61 -2.84 -10.73 6.03
N ASP A 62 -3.16 -11.35 4.89
CA ASP A 62 -2.26 -12.20 4.10
C ASP A 62 -1.51 -11.44 3.00
N ALA A 63 -1.86 -10.17 2.74
CA ALA A 63 -1.14 -9.34 1.79
C ALA A 63 0.32 -9.11 2.25
N VAL A 64 1.24 -9.22 1.32
CA VAL A 64 2.66 -8.99 1.56
C VAL A 64 3.14 -7.89 0.63
N VAL A 65 3.72 -6.84 1.21
CA VAL A 65 4.34 -5.71 0.51
C VAL A 65 5.81 -5.66 0.87
N SER A 66 6.67 -5.49 -0.11
CA SER A 66 8.12 -5.52 0.06
C SER A 66 8.74 -4.32 -0.62
N LEU A 67 9.44 -3.49 0.14
CA LEU A 67 10.30 -2.44 -0.40
C LEU A 67 11.64 -3.05 -0.75
N GLU A 68 12.09 -2.86 -2.01
CA GLU A 68 13.31 -3.50 -2.53
C GLU A 68 14.35 -2.48 -3.02
N SER A 69 14.12 -1.19 -2.73
CA SER A 69 15.05 -0.10 -3.05
C SER A 69 14.85 1.07 -2.10
N ASP A 70 15.92 1.83 -1.90
CA ASP A 70 15.80 3.14 -1.27
C ASP A 70 15.04 4.10 -2.20
N LEU A 71 14.14 4.89 -1.64
CA LEU A 71 13.30 5.81 -2.39
C LEU A 71 13.51 7.25 -1.93
N ASP A 72 13.60 8.16 -2.89
CA ASP A 72 13.69 9.60 -2.66
C ASP A 72 12.39 10.28 -3.08
N LEU A 73 11.66 10.84 -2.11
CA LEU A 73 10.40 11.53 -2.31
C LEU A 73 10.57 13.04 -2.56
N SER A 74 11.76 13.51 -2.91
CA SER A 74 12.02 14.93 -3.21
C SER A 74 10.99 15.48 -4.21
N GLY A 75 10.34 16.58 -3.81
CA GLY A 75 9.34 17.27 -4.64
C GLY A 75 8.00 16.53 -4.77
N LYS A 76 7.76 15.51 -3.97
CA LYS A 76 6.47 14.85 -3.82
C LYS A 76 5.81 15.26 -2.51
N THR A 77 4.55 15.57 -2.55
CA THR A 77 3.71 15.69 -1.35
C THR A 77 3.29 14.29 -0.91
N TRP A 78 3.47 13.99 0.37
CA TRP A 78 3.10 12.70 0.91
C TRP A 78 1.67 12.71 1.47
N THR A 79 0.87 11.75 1.02
CA THR A 79 -0.41 11.41 1.66
C THR A 79 -0.22 10.13 2.44
N SER A 80 -0.55 10.14 3.72
CA SER A 80 -0.39 8.97 4.60
C SER A 80 -1.09 7.74 4.04
N ILE A 81 -0.45 6.59 4.17
CA ILE A 81 -1.02 5.29 3.76
C ILE A 81 -2.05 4.88 4.81
N GLY A 82 -3.30 4.73 4.39
CA GLY A 82 -4.41 4.51 5.29
C GLY A 82 -4.82 5.78 6.04
N CYS A 83 -6.09 6.10 6.05
CA CYS A 83 -6.62 7.21 6.82
C CYS A 83 -7.78 6.73 7.70
N ALA A 84 -7.87 7.28 8.91
CA ALA A 84 -8.87 6.87 9.88
C ALA A 84 -10.32 7.23 9.47
N ALA A 85 -10.48 8.17 8.54
CA ALA A 85 -11.78 8.50 7.95
C ALA A 85 -11.59 9.15 6.58
N ASP A 86 -12.33 8.73 5.58
CA ASP A 86 -12.48 9.52 4.38
C ASP A 86 -13.59 10.58 4.57
N ASN A 87 -13.49 11.67 3.81
CA ASN A 87 -14.36 12.84 3.96
C ASN A 87 -15.82 12.61 3.60
N ASP A 88 -16.16 11.53 2.93
CA ASP A 88 -17.49 11.32 2.37
C ASP A 88 -18.30 10.18 3.01
N ALA A 89 -17.66 9.23 3.69
CA ALA A 89 -18.36 8.02 4.13
C ALA A 89 -18.11 7.59 5.59
N ASN A 90 -17.23 8.23 6.36
CA ASN A 90 -16.80 7.75 7.68
C ASN A 90 -16.31 6.29 7.70
N VAL A 91 -15.82 5.80 6.58
CA VAL A 91 -15.24 4.46 6.48
C VAL A 91 -13.75 4.60 6.53
N PRO A 92 -13.09 4.13 7.60
CA PRO A 92 -11.63 4.14 7.65
C PRO A 92 -11.09 3.13 6.62
N HIS A 93 -10.13 3.56 5.81
CA HIS A 93 -9.32 2.66 5.00
C HIS A 93 -7.97 2.48 5.67
N PHE A 94 -7.46 1.25 5.67
CA PHE A 94 -6.27 0.91 6.44
C PHE A 94 -5.48 -0.24 5.81
N PHE A 95 -4.21 -0.28 6.18
CA PHE A 95 -3.38 -1.40 5.80
C PHE A 95 -3.47 -2.51 6.86
N SER A 96 -3.74 -3.74 6.44
CA SER A 96 -3.83 -4.91 7.32
C SER A 96 -2.82 -6.01 7.01
N GLY A 97 -1.91 -5.79 6.07
CA GLY A 97 -0.96 -6.80 5.64
C GLY A 97 0.39 -6.73 6.35
N LYS A 98 1.39 -7.30 5.70
CA LYS A 98 2.79 -7.25 6.12
C LYS A 98 3.56 -6.33 5.18
N PHE A 99 4.22 -5.33 5.74
CA PHE A 99 5.10 -4.43 5.00
C PHE A 99 6.54 -4.66 5.47
N TYR A 100 7.37 -5.15 4.57
CA TYR A 100 8.78 -5.38 4.79
C TYR A 100 9.60 -4.27 4.15
N GLY A 101 10.21 -3.42 4.95
CA GLY A 101 11.11 -2.36 4.52
C GLY A 101 12.48 -2.88 4.10
N ASN A 102 12.85 -4.11 4.53
CA ASN A 102 14.10 -4.80 4.18
C ASN A 102 15.39 -3.99 4.46
N GLY A 103 15.33 -3.06 5.41
CA GLY A 103 16.42 -2.15 5.73
C GLY A 103 16.55 -0.96 4.79
N HIS A 104 15.65 -0.81 3.82
CA HIS A 104 15.64 0.33 2.90
C HIS A 104 15.12 1.60 3.55
N THR A 105 15.52 2.71 2.96
CA THR A 105 15.19 4.07 3.41
C THR A 105 14.24 4.75 2.44
N ILE A 106 13.22 5.39 3.00
CA ILE A 106 12.38 6.36 2.30
C ILE A 106 12.78 7.74 2.81
N SER A 107 13.36 8.56 1.93
CA SER A 107 13.92 9.86 2.25
C SER A 107 13.10 11.02 1.69
N ASN A 108 13.32 12.22 2.24
CA ASN A 108 12.65 13.45 1.85
C ASN A 108 11.12 13.38 1.96
N LEU A 109 10.65 12.66 2.98
CA LEU A 109 9.23 12.60 3.30
C LEU A 109 8.77 13.98 3.79
N ASP A 110 7.80 14.58 3.10
CA ASP A 110 7.25 15.88 3.42
C ASP A 110 5.73 15.78 3.64
N PHE A 111 5.33 16.05 4.88
CA PHE A 111 3.92 16.02 5.29
C PHE A 111 3.27 17.41 5.31
N SER A 112 3.97 18.47 4.87
CA SER A 112 3.54 19.85 5.10
C SER A 112 2.16 20.18 4.50
N ASP A 113 1.80 19.57 3.39
CA ASP A 113 0.51 19.80 2.73
C ASP A 113 -0.60 18.85 3.22
N ALA A 114 -0.26 17.76 3.90
CA ALA A 114 -1.24 16.80 4.44
C ALA A 114 -2.10 17.42 5.57
N TYR A 115 -1.65 18.54 6.11
CA TYR A 115 -2.21 19.17 7.28
C TYR A 115 -3.44 20.07 7.02
N GLY A 116 -4.03 20.02 5.84
CA GLY A 116 -5.07 20.99 5.50
C GLY A 116 -6.39 20.86 6.23
N MET A 117 -6.84 19.70 6.70
CA MET A 117 -8.27 19.59 6.57
C MET A 117 -9.12 18.90 7.62
N ILE A 118 -8.67 18.03 8.49
CA ILE A 118 -9.63 17.26 9.29
C ILE A 118 -9.25 17.16 10.76
N GLU A 119 -10.24 17.43 11.61
CA GLU A 119 -10.17 17.13 13.05
C GLU A 119 -10.23 15.61 13.23
N TYR A 120 -9.34 15.05 14.08
CA TYR A 120 -9.29 13.61 14.44
C TYR A 120 -8.61 12.66 13.43
N GLU A 121 -7.68 13.13 12.61
CA GLU A 121 -6.91 12.25 11.74
C GLU A 121 -5.56 11.83 12.33
N SER A 122 -5.10 10.67 11.86
CA SER A 122 -3.80 10.12 12.19
C SER A 122 -2.86 10.27 11.01
N TYR A 123 -1.66 10.82 11.26
CA TYR A 123 -0.69 11.16 10.24
C TYR A 123 0.64 10.43 10.47
N GLY A 124 1.24 9.96 9.40
CA GLY A 124 2.53 9.29 9.40
C GLY A 124 2.92 8.81 8.01
N PHE A 125 3.98 8.02 7.92
CA PHE A 125 4.20 7.27 6.69
C PHE A 125 2.98 6.35 6.43
N PHE A 126 2.57 5.59 7.44
CA PHE A 126 1.21 5.05 7.54
C PHE A 126 0.36 5.96 8.41
N GLY A 127 -0.83 6.33 7.96
CA GLY A 127 -1.81 7.05 8.76
C GLY A 127 -2.49 6.13 9.77
N TYR A 128 -3.12 5.06 9.27
CA TYR A 128 -3.76 4.05 10.11
C TYR A 128 -3.47 2.63 9.64
N ILE A 129 -3.15 1.76 10.59
CA ILE A 129 -2.96 0.33 10.35
C ILE A 129 -3.75 -0.50 11.36
N GLU A 130 -4.26 -1.65 10.91
CA GLU A 130 -4.98 -2.58 11.77
C GLU A 130 -4.64 -4.04 11.43
N ASN A 131 -4.33 -4.85 12.44
CA ASN A 131 -3.90 -6.24 12.29
C ASN A 131 -2.71 -6.39 11.30
N ALA A 132 -1.79 -5.42 11.30
CA ALA A 132 -0.67 -5.33 10.37
C ALA A 132 0.68 -5.63 11.03
N GLU A 133 1.67 -5.93 10.20
CA GLU A 133 3.07 -6.02 10.59
C GLU A 133 3.90 -5.07 9.72
N ILE A 134 4.62 -4.13 10.34
CA ILE A 134 5.56 -3.23 9.66
C ILE A 134 6.95 -3.52 10.20
N SER A 135 7.92 -3.79 9.32
CA SER A 135 9.26 -4.12 9.79
C SER A 135 10.38 -3.65 8.87
N GLY A 136 11.54 -3.33 9.49
CA GLY A 136 12.78 -3.03 8.80
C GLY A 136 12.73 -1.81 7.90
N LEU A 137 11.93 -0.79 8.23
CA LEU A 137 11.74 0.43 7.46
C LEU A 137 12.46 1.61 8.11
N THR A 138 13.23 2.37 7.32
CA THR A 138 13.74 3.68 7.72
C THR A 138 12.98 4.78 7.00
N VAL A 139 12.49 5.79 7.73
CA VAL A 139 11.90 7.01 7.16
C VAL A 139 12.69 8.22 7.58
N GLN A 140 12.94 9.13 6.62
CA GLN A 140 13.67 10.37 6.82
C GLN A 140 12.94 11.53 6.16
N GLY A 141 12.92 12.68 6.80
CA GLY A 141 12.26 13.85 6.23
C GLY A 141 11.95 14.94 7.24
N SER A 142 10.91 15.70 6.95
CA SER A 142 10.48 16.80 7.80
C SER A 142 8.97 16.94 7.84
N VAL A 143 8.50 17.42 8.96
CA VAL A 143 7.12 17.83 9.16
C VAL A 143 7.11 19.27 9.64
N ASN A 144 6.41 20.11 8.91
CA ASN A 144 6.16 21.48 9.34
C ASN A 144 4.66 21.62 9.63
N ALA A 145 4.29 21.42 10.89
CA ALA A 145 2.92 21.59 11.32
C ALA A 145 2.58 23.06 11.44
N THR A 146 1.64 23.54 10.62
CA THR A 146 1.09 24.89 10.66
C THR A 146 -0.41 24.81 10.94
N GLY A 147 -0.93 25.71 11.79
CA GLY A 147 -2.35 25.78 12.13
C GLY A 147 -2.74 25.06 13.43
N SER A 148 -3.86 25.48 14.01
CA SER A 148 -4.37 24.88 15.24
C SER A 148 -5.13 23.60 14.93
N ARG A 149 -4.61 22.49 15.40
CA ARG A 149 -5.27 21.19 15.29
C ARG A 149 -5.52 20.62 16.65
N LYS A 150 -6.74 20.26 16.85
CA LYS A 150 -7.16 19.53 18.03
C LYS A 150 -7.18 18.05 17.68
N TYR A 151 -6.52 17.21 18.50
CA TYR A 151 -6.68 15.76 18.52
C TYR A 151 -6.15 15.01 17.27
N SER A 152 -5.04 15.42 16.71
CA SER A 152 -4.38 14.65 15.66
C SER A 152 -3.22 13.84 16.22
N ASP A 153 -3.18 12.55 15.90
CA ASP A 153 -2.08 11.68 16.25
C ASP A 153 -1.04 11.71 15.14
N PHE A 154 0.20 12.08 15.50
CA PHE A 154 1.32 12.07 14.56
C PHE A 154 2.35 11.03 14.97
N GLY A 155 2.59 10.07 14.07
CA GLY A 155 3.69 9.15 14.18
C GLY A 155 4.54 9.16 12.93
N SER A 156 5.85 9.21 13.07
CA SER A 156 6.74 9.24 11.92
C SER A 156 6.61 7.99 11.03
N ILE A 157 6.43 6.82 11.64
CA ILE A 157 6.15 5.56 10.95
C ILE A 157 4.65 5.35 10.83
N VAL A 158 3.92 5.44 11.96
CA VAL A 158 2.48 5.12 12.02
C VAL A 158 1.75 6.17 12.84
N GLY A 159 0.77 6.83 12.29
CA GLY A 159 -0.09 7.77 12.99
C GLY A 159 -0.91 7.06 14.08
N ALA A 160 -1.69 6.07 13.70
CA ALA A 160 -2.40 5.21 14.65
C ALA A 160 -2.33 3.73 14.28
N SER A 161 -2.22 2.89 15.29
CA SER A 161 -2.15 1.43 15.14
C SER A 161 -3.12 0.71 16.05
N ASN A 162 -3.76 -0.33 15.52
CA ASN A 162 -4.62 -1.24 16.27
C ASN A 162 -4.19 -2.70 16.01
N LYS A 163 -3.94 -3.46 17.07
CA LYS A 163 -3.58 -4.90 17.01
C LYS A 163 -2.46 -5.21 16.03
N SER A 164 -1.46 -4.34 15.96
CA SER A 164 -0.40 -4.39 14.96
C SER A 164 0.97 -4.55 15.61
N THR A 165 1.96 -4.96 14.81
CA THR A 165 3.36 -5.06 15.26
C THR A 165 4.22 -4.16 14.38
N ILE A 166 5.02 -3.31 15.02
CA ILE A 166 6.00 -2.44 14.39
C ILE A 166 7.36 -2.80 14.98
N ARG A 167 8.30 -3.27 14.16
CA ARG A 167 9.60 -3.71 14.64
C ARG A 167 10.75 -3.32 13.70
N ASP A 168 11.93 -3.16 14.27
CA ASP A 168 13.16 -2.86 13.51
C ASP A 168 13.01 -1.62 12.60
N CYS A 169 12.20 -0.64 12.99
CA CYS A 169 11.94 0.57 12.22
C CYS A 169 12.71 1.76 12.78
N VAL A 170 13.21 2.61 11.90
CA VAL A 170 13.97 3.81 12.25
C VAL A 170 13.29 5.05 11.71
N SER A 171 13.20 6.08 12.53
CA SER A 171 12.71 7.39 12.14
C SER A 171 13.78 8.46 12.34
N ASP A 172 14.03 9.21 11.27
CA ASP A 172 14.85 10.44 11.26
C ASP A 172 14.01 11.56 10.66
N ILE A 173 12.90 11.87 11.33
CA ILE A 173 11.97 12.94 10.95
C ILE A 173 12.20 14.15 11.83
N SER A 174 12.55 15.28 11.24
CA SER A 174 12.56 16.56 11.94
C SER A 174 11.14 17.15 11.99
N PHE A 175 10.73 17.50 13.20
CA PHE A 175 9.42 18.07 13.44
C PHE A 175 9.52 19.54 13.84
N THR A 176 8.81 20.42 13.12
CA THR A 176 8.69 21.83 13.44
C THR A 176 7.23 22.21 13.62
N ASN A 177 6.91 22.92 14.69
CA ASN A 177 5.58 23.44 14.96
C ASN A 177 5.66 24.96 15.15
N SER A 178 5.07 25.72 14.23
CA SER A 178 5.12 27.19 14.27
C SER A 178 4.08 27.81 15.19
N ASP A 179 3.00 27.09 15.54
CA ASP A 179 1.82 27.71 16.15
C ASP A 179 1.49 27.23 17.58
N ASN A 180 2.33 26.42 18.21
CA ASN A 180 2.18 25.92 19.59
C ASN A 180 0.88 25.16 19.92
N TYR A 181 0.17 24.65 18.95
CA TYR A 181 -1.11 23.95 19.13
C TYR A 181 -1.11 22.52 18.57
N LEU A 182 -0.17 21.70 18.99
CA LEU A 182 -0.34 20.25 18.83
C LEU A 182 -0.87 19.69 20.14
N ASP A 183 -2.12 19.27 20.10
CA ASP A 183 -2.79 18.61 21.21
C ASP A 183 -2.84 17.10 20.96
N GLY A 184 -1.76 16.55 20.40
CA GLY A 184 -1.63 15.14 20.03
C GLY A 184 -0.26 14.56 20.37
N SER A 185 -0.14 13.26 20.21
CA SER A 185 1.10 12.51 20.46
C SER A 185 2.05 12.62 19.28
N ILE A 186 3.35 12.77 19.56
CA ILE A 186 4.42 12.81 18.56
C ILE A 186 5.42 11.72 18.89
N GLY A 187 5.74 10.85 17.93
CA GLY A 187 6.71 9.80 18.14
C GLY A 187 6.90 8.92 16.92
N LEU A 188 7.41 7.71 17.16
CA LEU A 188 7.44 6.66 16.14
C LEU A 188 6.01 6.27 15.74
N CYS A 189 5.14 6.18 16.74
CA CYS A 189 3.69 6.00 16.60
C CYS A 189 2.97 7.08 17.41
N GLY A 190 1.92 7.68 16.85
CA GLY A 190 1.12 8.69 17.52
C GLY A 190 0.18 8.07 18.54
N PHE A 191 -0.62 7.10 18.11
CA PHE A 191 -1.57 6.38 18.97
C PHE A 191 -1.47 4.87 18.74
N ALA A 192 -1.47 4.10 19.82
CA ALA A 192 -1.40 2.64 19.76
C ALA A 192 -2.43 1.98 20.65
N MET A 193 -3.17 1.02 20.09
CA MET A 193 -4.09 0.17 20.82
C MET A 193 -3.76 -1.29 20.54
N ASP A 194 -3.54 -2.07 21.60
CA ASP A 194 -3.21 -3.51 21.52
C ASP A 194 -2.04 -3.83 20.55
N SER A 195 -1.11 -2.88 20.39
CA SER A 195 -0.01 -2.98 19.42
C SER A 195 1.34 -3.16 20.11
N THR A 196 2.28 -3.80 19.40
CA THR A 196 3.62 -4.11 19.90
C THR A 196 4.68 -3.34 19.14
N PHE A 197 5.71 -2.85 19.85
CA PHE A 197 6.86 -2.14 19.31
C PHE A 197 8.14 -2.85 19.77
N GLU A 198 9.01 -3.26 18.83
CA GLU A 198 10.25 -4.01 19.05
C GLU A 198 11.44 -3.38 18.34
#